data_45f7acc98002f18eeb9fb40ebd6ad310
#
_entry.id   45f7acc98002f18eeb9fb40ebd6ad310
#
_cell.length_a   1.000
_cell.length_b   1.000
_cell.length_c   1.000
_cell.angle_alpha   90.00
_cell.angle_beta   90.00
_cell.angle_gamma   90.00
#
_symmetry.space_group_name_H-M   'P 1'
#
loop_
_entity.id
_entity.type
_entity.pdbx_description
1 polymer ?
#
loop_
_entity_poly.entity_id
_entity_poly.type
_entity_poly.pdbx_seq_one_letter_code
_entity_poly.pdbx_strand_id
1 'polypeptide(L)'
;MKKYWLTLSQDTFLWLKEKEGCVYNTITHRAFSFEKTDVLIPIVDTLLQIQNLYRVSISETQMADVDVKNWVKKLLALKCAKLILDDGMIPPPVSLKPELKIQDTISYYRHTHDQHVDGRLMDNLHKLVIHLNDKNYLDWNYSQQSLFERKDTVLRDYRLLSQFLISMGKPYYLSEVVLVGCLWEYTDYKQLLDFFYGLSIPVSICCEEKDLVNYRKKEYDFIYKKVSFYVLITDYTSIVQLVKDSNVCYQFMIFSEEDYKNAEILIIQYHLENYRMIPIYTGDNLAFFENNIYLSEEELLNINLSKREIFAHQVINTNYFGVLTIGPDGKVYSGDMNEPAIGTIDESLYTIVYREMTEGHSWLRIRDQKPCCDCIYQWLCPSPSNYELAIGKPN
;
A
#
# COMPACT_ATOMS: atom_id res chain seq x y z
N MET A 1 -34.88 23.29 29.85
CA MET A 1 -34.58 22.74 28.51
C MET A 1 -33.65 21.54 28.70
N LYS A 2 -34.02 20.39 28.18
CA LYS A 2 -33.17 19.20 28.24
C LYS A 2 -31.93 19.41 27.36
N LYS A 3 -30.81 18.89 27.79
CA LYS A 3 -29.55 18.84 27.05
C LYS A 3 -29.08 17.42 26.97
N TYR A 4 -28.30 17.09 25.95
CA TYR A 4 -27.76 15.77 25.72
C TYR A 4 -26.27 15.90 25.41
N TRP A 5 -25.46 15.04 26.00
CA TRP A 5 -24.07 14.87 25.62
C TRP A 5 -23.96 13.85 24.48
N LEU A 6 -23.53 14.29 23.31
CA LEU A 6 -23.11 13.43 22.22
C LEU A 6 -21.59 13.25 22.29
N THR A 7 -21.13 12.00 22.30
CA THR A 7 -19.69 11.68 22.37
C THR A 7 -19.37 10.64 21.32
N LEU A 8 -18.35 10.90 20.50
CA LEU A 8 -17.86 9.93 19.51
C LEU A 8 -17.17 8.76 20.21
N SER A 9 -17.35 7.54 19.69
CA SER A 9 -16.61 6.36 20.18
C SER A 9 -15.13 6.45 19.78
N GLN A 10 -14.26 5.74 20.52
CA GLN A 10 -12.81 5.71 20.25
C GLN A 10 -12.44 5.16 18.87
N ASP A 11 -13.33 4.40 18.28
CA ASP A 11 -13.13 3.69 17.01
C ASP A 11 -13.77 4.43 15.83
N THR A 12 -14.26 5.65 16.05
CA THR A 12 -14.92 6.47 15.04
C THR A 12 -14.01 7.55 14.52
N PHE A 13 -13.84 7.59 13.22
CA PHE A 13 -13.24 8.69 12.49
C PHE A 13 -14.33 9.59 11.93
N LEU A 14 -14.08 10.88 11.94
CA LEU A 14 -14.94 11.92 11.39
C LEU A 14 -14.07 12.90 10.62
N TRP A 15 -14.27 12.96 9.31
CA TRP A 15 -13.55 13.86 8.42
C TRP A 15 -14.52 14.87 7.81
N LEU A 16 -14.06 16.10 7.66
CA LEU A 16 -14.80 17.18 7.06
C LEU A 16 -14.04 17.75 5.87
N LYS A 17 -14.78 18.04 4.83
CA LYS A 17 -14.33 18.86 3.69
C LYS A 17 -15.24 20.10 3.58
N GLU A 18 -15.10 20.85 2.51
CA GLU A 18 -15.81 22.12 2.36
C GLU A 18 -17.34 22.00 2.53
N LYS A 19 -17.96 21.04 1.84
CA LYS A 19 -19.44 20.88 1.80
C LYS A 19 -19.96 19.66 2.52
N GLU A 20 -19.12 18.66 2.73
CA GLU A 20 -19.52 17.33 3.16
C GLU A 20 -18.62 16.81 4.29
N GLY A 21 -19.11 15.77 4.96
CA GLY A 21 -18.34 15.00 5.93
C GLY A 21 -18.56 13.51 5.76
N CYS A 22 -17.60 12.74 6.25
CA CYS A 22 -17.67 11.29 6.30
C CYS A 22 -17.39 10.80 7.72
N VAL A 23 -18.17 9.84 8.17
CA VAL A 23 -17.98 9.12 9.43
C VAL A 23 -17.67 7.66 9.11
N TYR A 24 -16.65 7.11 9.76
CA TYR A 24 -16.27 5.71 9.65
C TYR A 24 -16.01 5.10 11.03
N ASN A 25 -16.46 3.87 11.25
CA ASN A 25 -16.21 3.14 12.49
C ASN A 25 -15.39 1.87 12.22
N THR A 26 -14.21 1.78 12.81
CA THR A 26 -13.26 0.67 12.58
C THR A 26 -13.62 -0.66 13.24
N ILE A 27 -14.67 -0.72 14.04
CA ILE A 27 -15.17 -1.97 14.64
C ILE A 27 -16.34 -2.55 13.84
N THR A 28 -17.23 -1.67 13.37
CA THR A 28 -18.39 -2.11 12.57
C THR A 28 -18.10 -2.13 11.09
N HIS A 29 -16.98 -1.54 10.67
CA HIS A 29 -16.54 -1.36 9.27
C HIS A 29 -17.65 -0.72 8.42
N ARG A 30 -18.33 0.28 8.98
CA ARG A 30 -19.40 1.00 8.29
C ARG A 30 -19.13 2.48 8.30
N ALA A 31 -19.47 3.11 7.19
CA ALA A 31 -19.38 4.54 7.00
C ALA A 31 -20.71 5.14 6.55
N PHE A 32 -20.82 6.44 6.64
CA PHE A 32 -21.82 7.23 5.94
C PHE A 32 -21.29 8.63 5.68
N SER A 33 -21.70 9.21 4.56
CA SER A 33 -21.50 10.60 4.20
C SER A 33 -22.67 11.46 4.65
N PHE A 34 -22.44 12.75 4.84
CA PHE A 34 -23.46 13.73 5.18
C PHE A 34 -23.09 15.12 4.66
N GLU A 35 -24.08 15.90 4.30
CA GLU A 35 -23.91 17.30 3.93
C GLU A 35 -23.69 18.17 5.19
N LYS A 36 -22.84 19.16 5.10
CA LYS A 36 -22.61 20.15 6.14
C LYS A 36 -23.69 21.23 6.05
N THR A 37 -24.75 21.10 6.84
CA THR A 37 -25.76 22.14 7.00
C THR A 37 -25.33 23.14 8.06
N ASP A 38 -25.84 24.38 8.00
CA ASP A 38 -25.52 25.44 8.95
C ASP A 38 -25.81 25.05 10.41
N VAL A 39 -26.73 24.14 10.62
CA VAL A 39 -27.08 23.62 11.95
C VAL A 39 -26.09 22.56 12.43
N LEU A 40 -25.56 21.72 11.52
CA LEU A 40 -24.62 20.66 11.85
C LEU A 40 -23.19 21.18 12.04
N ILE A 41 -22.76 22.19 11.29
CA ILE A 41 -21.41 22.74 11.34
C ILE A 41 -20.95 23.03 12.77
N PRO A 42 -21.65 23.80 13.62
CA PRO A 42 -21.19 24.10 14.97
C PRO A 42 -21.05 22.87 15.86
N ILE A 43 -21.92 21.85 15.66
CA ILE A 43 -21.90 20.61 16.41
C ILE A 43 -20.65 19.78 16.06
N VAL A 44 -20.41 19.63 14.74
CA VAL A 44 -19.31 18.82 14.24
C VAL A 44 -17.96 19.48 14.51
N ASP A 45 -17.85 20.79 14.30
CA ASP A 45 -16.64 21.55 14.63
C ASP A 45 -16.30 21.45 16.13
N THR A 46 -17.33 21.53 17.01
CA THR A 46 -17.12 21.35 18.44
C THR A 46 -16.64 19.94 18.79
N LEU A 47 -17.18 18.90 18.13
CA LEU A 47 -16.74 17.51 18.31
C LEU A 47 -15.29 17.27 17.89
N LEU A 48 -14.80 17.96 16.88
CA LEU A 48 -13.44 17.80 16.35
C LEU A 48 -12.39 18.58 17.12
N GLN A 49 -12.78 19.52 17.97
CA GLN A 49 -11.84 20.22 18.84
C GLN A 49 -11.33 19.30 19.95
N ILE A 50 -10.03 19.07 20.00
CA ILE A 50 -9.37 18.14 20.95
C ILE A 50 -9.70 18.49 22.41
N GLN A 51 -9.75 19.80 22.74
CA GLN A 51 -10.10 20.27 24.09
C GLN A 51 -11.49 19.84 24.55
N ASN A 52 -12.40 19.53 23.62
CA ASN A 52 -13.75 19.05 23.94
C ASN A 52 -13.81 17.53 24.12
N LEU A 53 -12.69 16.82 23.97
CA LEU A 53 -12.59 15.37 24.19
C LEU A 53 -13.64 14.59 23.37
N TYR A 54 -13.84 15.01 22.11
CA TYR A 54 -14.80 14.43 21.14
C TYR A 54 -16.23 14.34 21.64
N ARG A 55 -16.66 15.33 22.41
CA ARG A 55 -18.03 15.48 22.90
C ARG A 55 -18.59 16.87 22.59
N VAL A 56 -19.90 16.94 22.51
CA VAL A 56 -20.65 18.20 22.35
C VAL A 56 -21.97 18.13 23.12
N SER A 57 -22.39 19.25 23.70
CA SER A 57 -23.71 19.36 24.29
C SER A 57 -24.72 19.80 23.23
N ILE A 58 -25.79 19.01 23.05
CA ILE A 58 -26.87 19.29 22.08
C ILE A 58 -28.13 19.62 22.88
N SER A 59 -28.71 20.78 22.62
CA SER A 59 -29.97 21.19 23.23
C SER A 59 -31.17 20.46 22.62
N GLU A 60 -32.29 20.44 23.37
CA GLU A 60 -33.55 19.88 22.88
C GLU A 60 -34.05 20.56 21.60
N THR A 61 -33.79 21.85 21.44
CA THR A 61 -34.11 22.59 20.22
C THR A 61 -33.27 22.18 19.03
N GLN A 62 -31.96 21.95 19.22
CA GLN A 62 -31.09 21.41 18.15
C GLN A 62 -31.49 19.97 17.80
N MET A 63 -31.84 19.13 18.78
CA MET A 63 -32.33 17.77 18.55
C MET A 63 -33.71 17.71 17.84
N ALA A 64 -34.47 18.80 17.86
CA ALA A 64 -35.74 18.89 17.12
C ALA A 64 -35.51 19.19 15.63
N ASP A 65 -34.36 19.69 15.26
CA ASP A 65 -33.95 19.86 13.85
C ASP A 65 -33.83 18.49 13.17
N VAL A 66 -34.33 18.42 11.92
CA VAL A 66 -34.43 17.15 11.16
C VAL A 66 -33.04 16.63 10.79
N ASP A 67 -32.13 17.51 10.40
CA ASP A 67 -30.79 17.12 9.96
C ASP A 67 -29.95 16.62 11.14
N VAL A 68 -29.98 17.37 12.25
CA VAL A 68 -29.30 16.97 13.51
C VAL A 68 -29.82 15.63 14.00
N LYS A 69 -31.17 15.47 14.04
CA LYS A 69 -31.81 14.24 14.52
C LYS A 69 -31.44 13.03 13.66
N ASN A 70 -31.47 13.19 12.34
CA ASN A 70 -31.14 12.11 11.41
C ASN A 70 -29.66 11.75 11.49
N TRP A 71 -28.77 12.76 11.57
CA TRP A 71 -27.33 12.56 11.71
C TRP A 71 -27.00 11.83 13.03
N VAL A 72 -27.53 12.29 14.16
CA VAL A 72 -27.36 11.62 15.45
C VAL A 72 -27.90 10.20 15.43
N LYS A 73 -29.07 9.98 14.82
CA LYS A 73 -29.65 8.62 14.67
C LYS A 73 -28.73 7.68 13.88
N LYS A 74 -28.13 8.15 12.79
CA LYS A 74 -27.13 7.38 12.01
C LYS A 74 -25.90 7.05 12.86
N LEU A 75 -25.35 8.02 13.58
CA LEU A 75 -24.21 7.81 14.48
C LEU A 75 -24.49 6.70 15.53
N LEU A 76 -25.65 6.74 16.13
CA LEU A 76 -26.04 5.76 17.14
C LEU A 76 -26.29 4.36 16.52
N ALA A 77 -26.96 4.30 15.38
CA ALA A 77 -27.24 3.05 14.68
C ALA A 77 -25.95 2.33 14.23
N LEU A 78 -24.94 3.09 13.82
CA LEU A 78 -23.63 2.54 13.41
C LEU A 78 -22.62 2.41 14.55
N LYS A 79 -23.05 2.66 15.81
CA LYS A 79 -22.20 2.62 17.01
C LYS A 79 -21.01 3.60 16.96
N CYS A 80 -21.17 4.69 16.21
CA CYS A 80 -20.15 5.73 16.07
C CYS A 80 -20.11 6.69 17.25
N ALA A 81 -21.20 6.79 17.99
CA ALA A 81 -21.33 7.71 19.13
C ALA A 81 -22.23 7.15 20.24
N LYS A 82 -22.19 7.84 21.38
CA LYS A 82 -23.14 7.65 22.50
C LYS A 82 -23.86 8.97 22.74
N LEU A 83 -25.14 8.88 23.11
CA LEU A 83 -25.97 10.01 23.51
C LEU A 83 -26.46 9.79 24.94
N ILE A 84 -26.16 10.73 25.85
CA ILE A 84 -26.49 10.66 27.27
C ILE A 84 -27.25 11.93 27.66
N LEU A 85 -28.33 11.79 28.43
CA LEU A 85 -29.04 12.93 28.97
C LEU A 85 -28.14 13.68 29.96
N ASP A 86 -28.02 14.98 29.82
CA ASP A 86 -27.34 15.84 30.78
C ASP A 86 -28.33 16.21 31.87
N ASP A 87 -28.28 15.50 32.96
CA ASP A 87 -29.11 15.73 34.16
C ASP A 87 -28.37 16.50 35.27
N GLY A 88 -27.12 16.88 34.99
CA GLY A 88 -26.25 17.57 35.91
C GLY A 88 -25.71 16.70 37.09
N MET A 89 -26.09 15.42 37.15
CA MET A 89 -25.63 14.47 38.17
C MET A 89 -24.44 13.64 37.65
N ILE A 90 -24.42 13.33 36.37
CA ILE A 90 -23.37 12.54 35.72
C ILE A 90 -22.36 13.48 35.08
N PRO A 91 -21.05 13.30 35.34
CA PRO A 91 -20.03 14.12 34.66
C PRO A 91 -20.10 13.92 33.17
N PRO A 92 -19.79 14.96 32.37
CA PRO A 92 -19.79 14.84 30.90
C PRO A 92 -18.91 13.67 30.45
N PRO A 93 -19.40 12.85 29.50
CA PRO A 93 -18.64 11.70 29.00
C PRO A 93 -17.35 12.16 28.32
N VAL A 94 -16.32 11.32 28.37
CA VAL A 94 -15.01 11.59 27.78
C VAL A 94 -14.68 10.48 26.79
N SER A 95 -14.19 10.84 25.62
CA SER A 95 -13.62 9.91 24.67
C SER A 95 -12.16 10.29 24.42
N LEU A 96 -11.26 9.37 24.72
CA LEU A 96 -9.84 9.51 24.43
C LEU A 96 -9.55 8.71 23.15
N LYS A 97 -9.56 9.40 22.03
CA LYS A 97 -9.18 8.77 20.75
C LYS A 97 -7.66 8.75 20.66
N PRO A 98 -7.08 7.65 20.15
CA PRO A 98 -5.69 7.68 19.73
C PRO A 98 -5.58 8.66 18.56
N GLU A 99 -4.72 9.64 18.70
CA GLU A 99 -4.36 10.56 17.63
C GLU A 99 -3.04 10.15 17.05
N LEU A 100 -2.95 10.23 15.74
CA LEU A 100 -1.68 10.10 15.07
C LEU A 100 -0.89 11.38 15.36
N LYS A 101 0.10 11.29 16.24
CA LYS A 101 1.14 12.31 16.29
C LYS A 101 2.00 12.09 15.07
N ILE A 102 1.68 12.77 14.00
CA ILE A 102 2.51 12.80 12.81
C ILE A 102 3.80 13.51 13.22
N GLN A 103 4.84 12.71 13.48
CA GLN A 103 6.18 13.22 13.53
C GLN A 103 6.51 13.68 12.11
N ASP A 104 7.05 14.87 11.95
CA ASP A 104 7.63 15.26 10.67
C ASP A 104 8.82 14.34 10.38
N THR A 105 8.54 13.31 9.61
CA THR A 105 9.48 12.23 9.28
C THR A 105 10.72 12.78 8.60
N ILE A 106 10.55 13.74 7.70
CA ILE A 106 11.64 14.38 6.96
C ILE A 106 12.56 15.14 7.93
N SER A 107 11.99 16.00 8.75
CA SER A 107 12.76 16.77 9.75
C SER A 107 13.43 15.85 10.77
N TYR A 108 12.79 14.76 11.18
CA TYR A 108 13.38 13.80 12.11
C TYR A 108 14.64 13.15 11.53
N TYR A 109 14.56 12.60 10.31
CA TYR A 109 15.71 11.94 9.71
C TYR A 109 16.83 12.90 9.32
N ARG A 110 16.52 14.12 8.90
CA ARG A 110 17.53 15.18 8.68
C ARG A 110 18.26 15.49 9.98
N HIS A 111 17.50 15.72 11.07
CA HIS A 111 18.11 16.04 12.36
C HIS A 111 18.98 14.90 12.91
N THR A 112 18.54 13.65 12.83
CA THR A 112 19.31 12.49 13.29
C THR A 112 20.57 12.28 12.46
N HIS A 113 20.51 12.52 11.15
CA HIS A 113 21.65 12.45 10.25
C HIS A 113 22.70 13.51 10.60
N ASP A 114 22.28 14.76 10.76
CA ASP A 114 23.17 15.88 11.11
C ASP A 114 23.87 15.68 12.47
N GLN A 115 23.25 14.96 13.39
CA GLN A 115 23.81 14.63 14.69
C GLN A 115 24.58 13.29 14.71
N HIS A 116 24.73 12.63 13.56
CA HIS A 116 25.33 11.29 13.45
C HIS A 116 24.70 10.24 14.39
N VAL A 117 23.38 10.38 14.64
CA VAL A 117 22.61 9.42 15.41
C VAL A 117 21.92 8.47 14.44
N ASP A 118 22.11 7.16 14.66
CA ASP A 118 21.34 6.15 13.92
C ASP A 118 19.86 6.20 14.37
N GLY A 119 19.04 6.86 13.57
CA GLY A 119 17.60 7.00 13.79
C GLY A 119 16.83 5.75 13.40
N ARG A 120 17.44 4.57 13.35
CA ARG A 120 16.86 3.32 12.84
C ARG A 120 16.35 3.47 11.40
N LEU A 121 17.07 4.22 10.60
CA LEU A 121 16.70 4.51 9.22
C LEU A 121 16.49 3.22 8.41
N MET A 122 17.38 2.26 8.57
CA MET A 122 17.34 0.99 7.85
C MET A 122 16.17 0.08 8.28
N ASP A 123 15.52 0.36 9.41
CA ASP A 123 14.31 -0.35 9.83
C ASP A 123 13.12 -0.09 8.90
N ASN A 124 13.19 0.94 8.08
CA ASN A 124 12.17 1.25 7.07
C ASN A 124 12.29 0.40 5.79
N LEU A 125 13.39 -0.32 5.60
CA LEU A 125 13.57 -1.18 4.43
C LEU A 125 12.98 -2.57 4.70
N HIS A 126 11.95 -2.94 3.94
CA HIS A 126 11.22 -4.19 4.12
C HIS A 126 11.40 -5.18 2.98
N LYS A 127 11.64 -4.68 1.77
CA LYS A 127 11.72 -5.50 0.56
C LYS A 127 12.74 -4.93 -0.43
N LEU A 128 13.54 -5.82 -1.01
CA LEU A 128 14.39 -5.51 -2.15
C LEU A 128 13.92 -6.26 -3.38
N VAL A 129 13.81 -5.57 -4.51
CA VAL A 129 13.55 -6.16 -5.82
C VAL A 129 14.80 -5.94 -6.67
N ILE A 130 15.38 -7.00 -7.20
CA ILE A 130 16.63 -6.96 -7.95
C ILE A 130 16.39 -7.53 -9.33
N HIS A 131 16.44 -6.67 -10.36
CA HIS A 131 16.37 -7.09 -11.74
C HIS A 131 17.75 -7.57 -12.20
N LEU A 132 17.88 -8.88 -12.45
CA LEU A 132 19.14 -9.53 -12.79
C LEU A 132 19.52 -9.31 -14.24
N ASN A 133 18.54 -9.27 -15.12
CA ASN A 133 18.70 -9.10 -16.56
C ASN A 133 17.42 -8.50 -17.18
N ASP A 134 17.54 -8.19 -18.48
CA ASP A 134 16.54 -7.45 -19.26
C ASP A 134 15.94 -8.32 -20.37
N LYS A 135 15.37 -9.45 -20.01
CA LYS A 135 14.55 -10.20 -20.96
C LYS A 135 13.13 -9.70 -20.89
N ASN A 136 12.69 -8.98 -21.87
CA ASN A 136 11.36 -8.40 -21.88
C ASN A 136 10.43 -9.18 -22.80
N TYR A 137 9.35 -9.67 -22.21
CA TYR A 137 8.25 -10.29 -22.94
C TYR A 137 7.05 -9.36 -23.12
N LEU A 138 7.04 -8.22 -22.41
CA LEU A 138 6.00 -7.21 -22.47
C LEU A 138 6.56 -5.85 -22.88
N ASP A 139 5.70 -5.02 -23.45
CA ASP A 139 6.03 -3.65 -23.77
C ASP A 139 6.50 -2.90 -22.52
N TRP A 140 7.49 -2.04 -22.68
CA TRP A 140 8.06 -1.19 -21.63
C TRP A 140 7.01 -0.49 -20.77
N ASN A 141 5.95 0.00 -21.40
CA ASN A 141 4.88 0.72 -20.72
C ASN A 141 4.16 -0.09 -19.63
N TYR A 142 4.25 -1.42 -19.65
CA TYR A 142 3.61 -2.30 -18.66
C TYR A 142 4.57 -2.72 -17.56
N SER A 143 5.87 -2.78 -17.83
CA SER A 143 6.89 -3.17 -16.86
C SER A 143 6.94 -2.25 -15.62
N GLN A 144 6.45 -1.02 -15.78
CA GLN A 144 6.42 -0.01 -14.73
C GLN A 144 5.34 -0.25 -13.69
N GLN A 145 4.28 -0.98 -14.05
CA GLN A 145 3.13 -1.24 -13.20
C GLN A 145 3.29 -2.54 -12.39
N SER A 146 4.26 -3.38 -12.76
CA SER A 146 4.55 -4.66 -12.11
C SER A 146 6.03 -5.04 -12.26
N LEU A 147 6.39 -6.20 -11.70
CA LEU A 147 7.74 -6.75 -11.74
C LEU A 147 7.93 -7.52 -13.05
N PHE A 148 8.43 -6.85 -14.07
CA PHE A 148 8.78 -7.50 -15.34
C PHE A 148 10.27 -7.43 -15.60
N GLU A 149 10.77 -8.42 -16.33
CA GLU A 149 12.12 -8.40 -16.88
C GLU A 149 12.23 -7.31 -17.96
N ARG A 150 13.40 -6.68 -18.04
CA ARG A 150 13.72 -5.65 -19.04
C ARG A 150 14.66 -6.19 -20.10
N LYS A 151 14.57 -5.70 -21.35
CA LYS A 151 15.52 -6.04 -22.43
C LYS A 151 16.81 -5.19 -22.36
N ASP A 152 17.92 -5.82 -22.75
CA ASP A 152 19.18 -5.23 -23.26
C ASP A 152 20.24 -4.81 -22.24
N THR A 153 20.05 -5.02 -20.93
CA THR A 153 21.16 -4.84 -19.96
C THR A 153 21.25 -6.02 -19.00
N VAL A 154 22.43 -6.36 -18.60
CA VAL A 154 22.69 -7.35 -17.53
C VAL A 154 23.13 -6.59 -16.30
N LEU A 155 22.59 -6.99 -15.14
CA LEU A 155 23.02 -6.43 -13.87
C LEU A 155 24.55 -6.49 -13.78
N ARG A 156 25.12 -5.42 -13.27
CA ARG A 156 26.56 -5.32 -13.06
C ARG A 156 27.10 -6.46 -12.17
N ASP A 157 28.40 -6.64 -12.26
CA ASP A 157 29.19 -7.56 -11.48
C ASP A 157 28.68 -7.72 -10.03
N TYR A 158 28.57 -8.96 -9.57
CA TYR A 158 28.23 -9.33 -8.20
C TYR A 158 29.04 -8.57 -7.15
N ARG A 159 30.29 -8.25 -7.44
CA ARG A 159 31.17 -7.52 -6.52
C ARG A 159 30.59 -6.16 -6.13
N LEU A 160 30.10 -5.38 -7.10
CA LEU A 160 29.48 -4.08 -6.81
C LEU A 160 28.14 -4.26 -6.08
N LEU A 161 27.32 -5.18 -6.55
CA LEU A 161 26.05 -5.49 -5.90
C LEU A 161 26.26 -5.96 -4.46
N SER A 162 27.24 -6.83 -4.21
CA SER A 162 27.53 -7.32 -2.86
C SER A 162 28.04 -6.22 -1.93
N GLN A 163 28.88 -5.30 -2.41
CA GLN A 163 29.32 -4.14 -1.63
C GLN A 163 28.14 -3.25 -1.24
N PHE A 164 27.24 -2.98 -2.18
CA PHE A 164 26.00 -2.25 -1.93
C PHE A 164 25.14 -2.96 -0.86
N LEU A 165 24.93 -4.27 -0.99
CA LEU A 165 24.14 -5.05 -0.05
C LEU A 165 24.81 -5.16 1.33
N ILE A 166 26.13 -5.27 1.40
CA ILE A 166 26.88 -5.28 2.67
C ILE A 166 26.73 -3.95 3.41
N SER A 167 26.61 -2.83 2.69
CA SER A 167 26.37 -1.52 3.30
C SER A 167 25.05 -1.41 4.07
N MET A 168 24.14 -2.35 3.87
CA MET A 168 22.87 -2.49 4.61
C MET A 168 23.09 -2.78 6.10
N GLY A 169 24.23 -3.35 6.48
CA GLY A 169 24.49 -3.84 7.83
C GLY A 169 23.59 -5.02 8.19
N LYS A 170 22.99 -4.99 9.37
CA LYS A 170 22.11 -6.06 9.85
C LYS A 170 20.63 -5.71 9.57
N PRO A 171 20.03 -6.28 8.53
CA PRO A 171 18.67 -5.89 8.10
C PRO A 171 17.60 -6.58 8.95
N TYR A 172 17.23 -5.99 10.07
CA TYR A 172 16.27 -6.60 11.00
C TYR A 172 14.85 -6.72 10.44
N TYR A 173 14.46 -5.81 9.54
CA TYR A 173 13.10 -5.74 9.01
C TYR A 173 13.00 -6.11 7.52
N LEU A 174 14.11 -6.43 6.86
CA LEU A 174 14.06 -6.92 5.50
C LEU A 174 13.44 -8.32 5.47
N SER A 175 12.20 -8.38 5.03
CA SER A 175 11.37 -9.58 5.07
C SER A 175 11.49 -10.43 3.81
N GLU A 176 11.91 -9.83 2.68
CA GLU A 176 11.96 -10.50 1.39
C GLU A 176 12.94 -9.82 0.43
N VAL A 177 13.61 -10.65 -0.36
CA VAL A 177 14.32 -10.23 -1.57
C VAL A 177 13.68 -10.93 -2.78
N VAL A 178 13.30 -10.16 -3.79
CA VAL A 178 12.76 -10.68 -5.05
C VAL A 178 13.79 -10.52 -6.15
N LEU A 179 14.22 -11.62 -6.73
CA LEU A 179 15.08 -11.66 -7.90
C LEU A 179 14.19 -11.74 -9.14
N VAL A 180 14.32 -10.78 -10.03
CA VAL A 180 13.52 -10.70 -11.27
C VAL A 180 14.41 -11.04 -12.45
N GLY A 181 13.96 -12.00 -13.25
CA GLY A 181 14.69 -12.42 -14.44
C GLY A 181 15.25 -13.83 -14.38
N CYS A 182 15.97 -14.20 -15.44
CA CYS A 182 16.52 -15.55 -15.59
C CYS A 182 17.77 -15.71 -14.71
N LEU A 183 17.60 -16.42 -13.60
CA LEU A 183 18.66 -16.55 -12.58
C LEU A 183 19.96 -17.17 -13.13
N TRP A 184 19.87 -18.22 -13.97
CA TRP A 184 21.07 -18.89 -14.53
C TRP A 184 21.81 -18.09 -15.60
N GLU A 185 21.24 -17.04 -16.11
CA GLU A 185 21.93 -16.09 -16.98
C GLU A 185 22.76 -15.06 -16.20
N TYR A 186 22.52 -14.94 -14.90
CA TYR A 186 23.38 -14.16 -14.02
C TYR A 186 24.53 -15.01 -13.53
N THR A 187 25.75 -14.71 -13.96
CA THR A 187 26.96 -15.56 -13.77
C THR A 187 27.19 -15.94 -12.31
N ASP A 188 26.98 -14.98 -11.41
CA ASP A 188 27.29 -15.12 -9.98
C ASP A 188 26.06 -15.45 -9.12
N TYR A 189 25.01 -16.04 -9.71
CA TYR A 189 23.74 -16.31 -8.99
C TYR A 189 23.91 -17.16 -7.74
N LYS A 190 24.87 -18.06 -7.71
CA LYS A 190 25.15 -18.91 -6.53
C LYS A 190 25.64 -18.08 -5.36
N GLN A 191 26.61 -17.19 -5.61
CA GLN A 191 27.14 -16.27 -4.60
C GLN A 191 26.06 -15.34 -4.07
N LEU A 192 25.17 -14.86 -4.96
CA LEU A 192 24.05 -14.02 -4.58
C LEU A 192 23.05 -14.74 -3.67
N LEU A 193 22.68 -15.97 -4.02
CA LEU A 193 21.79 -16.79 -3.18
C LEU A 193 22.44 -17.14 -1.84
N ASP A 194 23.71 -17.53 -1.83
CA ASP A 194 24.45 -17.84 -0.61
C ASP A 194 24.58 -16.64 0.32
N PHE A 195 24.73 -15.42 -0.25
CA PHE A 195 24.73 -14.19 0.51
C PHE A 195 23.41 -14.00 1.29
N PHE A 196 22.27 -14.10 0.62
CA PHE A 196 20.98 -13.93 1.28
C PHE A 196 20.65 -15.08 2.25
N TYR A 197 21.03 -16.31 1.94
CA TYR A 197 20.87 -17.44 2.87
C TYR A 197 21.73 -17.25 4.12
N GLY A 198 22.94 -16.70 3.99
CA GLY A 198 23.79 -16.35 5.12
C GLY A 198 23.17 -15.32 6.05
N LEU A 199 22.33 -14.43 5.53
CA LEU A 199 21.58 -13.44 6.29
C LEU A 199 20.19 -13.97 6.77
N SER A 200 19.83 -15.19 6.40
CA SER A 200 18.51 -15.78 6.67
C SER A 200 17.34 -14.96 6.10
N ILE A 201 17.56 -14.28 4.97
CA ILE A 201 16.53 -13.49 4.29
C ILE A 201 15.81 -14.40 3.29
N PRO A 202 14.47 -14.45 3.30
CA PRO A 202 13.68 -15.16 2.30
C PRO A 202 13.95 -14.61 0.90
N VAL A 203 14.18 -15.51 -0.05
CA VAL A 203 14.38 -15.17 -1.46
C VAL A 203 13.20 -15.67 -2.27
N SER A 204 12.64 -14.80 -3.10
CA SER A 204 11.65 -15.12 -4.11
C SER A 204 12.21 -14.87 -5.51
N ILE A 205 11.83 -15.68 -6.48
CA ILE A 205 12.22 -15.51 -7.88
C ILE A 205 10.97 -15.15 -8.68
N CYS A 206 11.03 -14.03 -9.40
CA CYS A 206 9.97 -13.63 -10.32
C CYS A 206 10.36 -14.10 -11.74
N CYS A 207 9.53 -14.97 -12.32
CA CYS A 207 9.78 -15.58 -13.63
C CYS A 207 8.47 -15.84 -14.37
N GLU A 208 8.56 -16.16 -15.65
CA GLU A 208 7.40 -16.64 -16.41
C GLU A 208 7.14 -18.14 -16.17
N GLU A 209 5.93 -18.58 -16.52
CA GLU A 209 5.51 -19.99 -16.36
C GLU A 209 6.46 -20.97 -17.08
N LYS A 210 6.89 -20.64 -18.28
CA LYS A 210 7.84 -21.46 -19.04
C LYS A 210 9.20 -21.63 -18.35
N ASP A 211 9.64 -20.66 -17.57
CA ASP A 211 10.90 -20.71 -16.84
C ASP A 211 10.78 -21.54 -15.57
N LEU A 212 9.60 -21.57 -14.92
CA LEU A 212 9.33 -22.40 -13.77
C LEU A 212 9.58 -23.89 -14.05
N VAL A 213 9.26 -24.35 -15.27
CA VAL A 213 9.52 -25.73 -15.70
C VAL A 213 11.03 -26.06 -15.62
N ASN A 214 11.89 -25.09 -15.92
CA ASN A 214 13.35 -25.28 -15.84
C ASN A 214 13.80 -25.42 -14.38
N TYR A 215 13.26 -24.65 -13.45
CA TYR A 215 13.59 -24.76 -12.02
C TYR A 215 13.19 -26.10 -11.42
N ARG A 216 12.20 -26.78 -11.98
CA ARG A 216 11.75 -28.11 -11.55
C ARG A 216 12.63 -29.26 -12.05
N LYS A 217 13.60 -28.99 -12.94
CA LYS A 217 14.56 -29.99 -13.38
C LYS A 217 15.47 -30.38 -12.21
N LYS A 218 15.89 -31.65 -12.19
CA LYS A 218 16.70 -32.22 -11.12
C LYS A 218 17.95 -31.43 -10.79
N GLU A 219 18.57 -30.82 -11.76
CA GLU A 219 19.78 -30.00 -11.60
C GLU A 219 19.56 -28.71 -10.80
N TYR A 220 18.31 -28.18 -10.75
CA TYR A 220 17.93 -26.99 -10.01
C TYR A 220 17.03 -27.25 -8.80
N ASP A 221 16.77 -28.52 -8.47
CA ASP A 221 15.88 -28.93 -7.37
C ASP A 221 16.29 -28.31 -6.01
N PHE A 222 17.59 -28.09 -5.82
CA PHE A 222 18.11 -27.43 -4.62
C PHE A 222 17.69 -25.95 -4.50
N ILE A 223 17.51 -25.25 -5.63
CA ILE A 223 16.98 -23.87 -5.65
C ILE A 223 15.48 -23.93 -5.39
N TYR A 224 14.77 -24.78 -6.15
CA TYR A 224 13.32 -24.90 -6.07
C TYR A 224 12.81 -25.15 -4.64
N LYS A 225 13.54 -25.92 -3.85
CA LYS A 225 13.17 -26.23 -2.46
C LYS A 225 13.44 -25.11 -1.45
N LYS A 226 14.24 -24.12 -1.81
CA LYS A 226 14.71 -23.07 -0.89
C LYS A 226 14.15 -21.68 -1.15
N VAL A 227 13.55 -21.46 -2.32
CA VAL A 227 13.01 -20.17 -2.74
C VAL A 227 11.52 -20.24 -2.98
N SER A 228 10.86 -19.12 -2.92
CA SER A 228 9.48 -18.94 -3.42
C SER A 228 9.49 -18.42 -4.85
N PHE A 229 8.40 -18.62 -5.58
CA PHE A 229 8.27 -18.18 -6.96
C PHE A 229 7.06 -17.25 -7.12
N TYR A 230 7.27 -16.12 -7.75
CA TYR A 230 6.24 -15.30 -8.35
C TYR A 230 6.20 -15.60 -9.84
N VAL A 231 5.16 -16.27 -10.30
CA VAL A 231 5.05 -16.72 -11.68
C VAL A 231 4.09 -15.84 -12.44
N LEU A 232 4.61 -15.08 -13.41
CA LEU A 232 3.82 -14.18 -14.23
C LEU A 232 3.05 -14.97 -15.29
N ILE A 233 1.74 -14.73 -15.34
CA ILE A 233 0.82 -15.27 -16.36
C ILE A 233 0.31 -14.10 -17.19
N THR A 234 0.77 -14.05 -18.44
CA THR A 234 0.44 -12.99 -19.41
C THR A 234 -0.34 -13.51 -20.61
N ASP A 235 -0.22 -14.80 -20.91
CA ASP A 235 -0.93 -15.48 -21.98
C ASP A 235 -1.77 -16.61 -21.38
N TYR A 236 -3.08 -16.50 -21.52
CA TYR A 236 -4.06 -17.44 -20.98
C TYR A 236 -4.34 -18.63 -21.91
N THR A 237 -3.82 -18.58 -23.16
CA THR A 237 -4.12 -19.57 -24.20
C THR A 237 -3.05 -20.66 -24.31
N SER A 238 -1.81 -20.36 -23.96
CA SER A 238 -0.65 -21.27 -24.12
C SER A 238 -0.21 -21.94 -22.81
N ILE A 239 -1.00 -21.84 -21.76
CA ILE A 239 -0.66 -22.44 -20.45
C ILE A 239 -0.61 -23.96 -20.56
N VAL A 240 0.59 -24.50 -20.29
CA VAL A 240 0.83 -25.93 -20.38
C VAL A 240 0.34 -26.65 -19.13
N GLN A 241 0.68 -26.18 -17.95
CA GLN A 241 0.24 -26.77 -16.69
C GLN A 241 0.54 -25.87 -15.49
N LEU A 242 -0.49 -25.44 -14.78
CA LEU A 242 -0.33 -24.83 -13.46
C LEU A 242 -0.32 -25.91 -12.38
N VAL A 243 0.47 -25.71 -11.34
CA VAL A 243 0.64 -26.71 -10.27
C VAL A 243 0.33 -26.06 -8.93
N LYS A 244 -0.49 -26.72 -8.13
CA LYS A 244 -0.69 -26.36 -6.74
C LYS A 244 0.58 -26.65 -5.93
N ASP A 245 1.33 -25.61 -5.60
CA ASP A 245 2.55 -25.67 -4.82
C ASP A 245 2.61 -24.48 -3.88
N SER A 246 2.90 -24.72 -2.62
CA SER A 246 2.95 -23.67 -1.59
C SER A 246 4.07 -22.65 -1.82
N ASN A 247 5.11 -23.03 -2.57
CA ASN A 247 6.23 -22.16 -2.91
C ASN A 247 5.96 -21.26 -4.13
N VAL A 248 4.82 -21.48 -4.82
CA VAL A 248 4.49 -20.75 -6.05
C VAL A 248 3.30 -19.85 -5.82
N CYS A 249 3.46 -18.57 -6.15
CA CYS A 249 2.39 -17.56 -6.21
C CYS A 249 2.21 -17.14 -7.67
N TYR A 250 1.08 -17.48 -8.26
CA TYR A 250 0.76 -17.07 -9.64
C TYR A 250 0.28 -15.63 -9.68
N GLN A 251 0.87 -14.82 -10.55
CA GLN A 251 0.52 -13.44 -10.77
C GLN A 251 -0.14 -13.29 -12.14
N PHE A 252 -1.46 -13.24 -12.17
CA PHE A 252 -2.25 -13.07 -13.39
C PHE A 252 -2.28 -11.60 -13.79
N MET A 253 -1.73 -11.27 -14.97
CA MET A 253 -1.74 -9.92 -15.52
C MET A 253 -3.09 -9.68 -16.22
N ILE A 254 -3.88 -8.75 -15.71
CA ILE A 254 -5.25 -8.49 -16.15
C ILE A 254 -5.29 -7.20 -16.96
N PHE A 255 -5.48 -7.32 -18.26
CA PHE A 255 -5.58 -6.19 -19.18
C PHE A 255 -7.03 -5.87 -19.55
N SER A 256 -7.94 -6.85 -19.33
CA SER A 256 -9.34 -6.77 -19.73
C SER A 256 -10.24 -7.61 -18.80
N GLU A 257 -11.55 -7.42 -18.94
CA GLU A 257 -12.55 -8.27 -18.27
C GLU A 257 -12.49 -9.74 -18.74
N GLU A 258 -12.08 -9.98 -19.98
CA GLU A 258 -11.88 -11.32 -20.52
C GLU A 258 -10.69 -12.03 -19.83
N ASP A 259 -9.57 -11.33 -19.64
CA ASP A 259 -8.42 -11.86 -18.90
C ASP A 259 -8.80 -12.19 -17.46
N TYR A 260 -9.60 -11.34 -16.84
CA TYR A 260 -10.11 -11.58 -15.49
C TYR A 260 -10.90 -12.91 -15.44
N LYS A 261 -11.85 -13.11 -16.35
CA LYS A 261 -12.62 -14.35 -16.44
C LYS A 261 -11.76 -15.58 -16.73
N ASN A 262 -10.77 -15.44 -17.63
CA ASN A 262 -9.85 -16.52 -17.92
C ASN A 262 -8.98 -16.89 -16.73
N ALA A 263 -8.51 -15.90 -15.97
CA ALA A 263 -7.78 -16.12 -14.72
C ALA A 263 -8.64 -16.87 -13.69
N GLU A 264 -9.90 -16.47 -13.48
CA GLU A 264 -10.81 -17.16 -12.57
C GLU A 264 -11.03 -18.63 -12.97
N ILE A 265 -11.20 -18.91 -14.25
CA ILE A 265 -11.35 -20.28 -14.77
C ILE A 265 -10.11 -21.11 -14.41
N LEU A 266 -8.91 -20.60 -14.66
CA LEU A 266 -7.65 -21.28 -14.33
C LEU A 266 -7.47 -21.50 -12.83
N ILE A 267 -7.76 -20.48 -12.01
CA ILE A 267 -7.70 -20.59 -10.55
C ILE A 267 -8.60 -21.71 -10.04
N ILE A 268 -9.82 -21.80 -10.54
CA ILE A 268 -10.78 -22.84 -10.17
C ILE A 268 -10.34 -24.21 -10.72
N GLN A 269 -9.97 -24.28 -11.98
CA GLN A 269 -9.57 -25.52 -12.66
C GLN A 269 -8.38 -26.19 -11.99
N TYR A 270 -7.36 -25.40 -11.60
CA TYR A 270 -6.13 -25.92 -10.99
C TYR A 270 -6.14 -25.85 -9.46
N HIS A 271 -7.24 -25.44 -8.84
CA HIS A 271 -7.40 -25.29 -7.39
C HIS A 271 -6.27 -24.46 -6.77
N LEU A 272 -5.95 -23.31 -7.38
CA LEU A 272 -4.87 -22.45 -6.92
C LEU A 272 -5.29 -21.71 -5.65
N GLU A 273 -4.45 -21.78 -4.61
CA GLU A 273 -4.68 -21.10 -3.33
C GLU A 273 -3.80 -19.85 -3.18
N ASN A 274 -2.65 -19.82 -3.86
CA ASN A 274 -1.69 -18.74 -3.77
C ASN A 274 -1.58 -18.03 -5.13
N TYR A 275 -2.34 -16.96 -5.30
CA TYR A 275 -2.38 -16.16 -6.53
C TYR A 275 -2.67 -14.69 -6.25
N ARG A 276 -2.38 -13.86 -7.23
CA ARG A 276 -2.75 -12.45 -7.29
C ARG A 276 -3.24 -12.10 -8.69
N MET A 277 -4.25 -11.25 -8.79
CA MET A 277 -4.67 -10.61 -10.02
C MET A 277 -4.11 -9.20 -10.04
N ILE A 278 -3.34 -8.85 -11.07
CA ILE A 278 -2.63 -7.58 -11.17
C ILE A 278 -3.18 -6.83 -12.38
N PRO A 279 -3.99 -5.80 -12.18
CA PRO A 279 -4.51 -5.00 -13.29
C PRO A 279 -3.39 -4.17 -13.91
N ILE A 280 -3.34 -4.17 -15.25
CA ILE A 280 -2.34 -3.45 -16.03
C ILE A 280 -3.03 -2.47 -16.98
N TYR A 281 -2.64 -1.20 -16.87
CA TYR A 281 -3.12 -0.17 -17.77
C TYR A 281 -2.37 -0.20 -19.10
N THR A 282 -3.11 -0.24 -20.22
CA THR A 282 -2.54 -0.36 -21.58
C THR A 282 -2.53 0.96 -22.35
N GLY A 283 -3.09 2.03 -21.79
CA GLY A 283 -3.27 3.30 -22.46
C GLY A 283 -4.67 3.45 -23.09
N ASP A 284 -5.35 2.36 -23.41
CA ASP A 284 -6.65 2.32 -24.07
C ASP A 284 -7.76 1.60 -23.28
N ASN A 285 -7.40 0.93 -22.18
CA ASN A 285 -8.34 0.19 -21.32
C ASN A 285 -8.83 0.96 -20.08
N LEU A 286 -8.89 2.30 -20.13
CA LEU A 286 -9.33 3.13 -19.00
C LEU A 286 -10.73 2.74 -18.50
N ALA A 287 -11.65 2.44 -19.41
CA ALA A 287 -13.00 2.03 -19.04
C ALA A 287 -13.03 0.74 -18.19
N PHE A 288 -12.08 -0.18 -18.42
CA PHE A 288 -11.93 -1.37 -17.59
C PHE A 288 -11.54 -0.98 -16.15
N PHE A 289 -10.61 -0.02 -15.98
CA PHE A 289 -10.22 0.46 -14.65
C PHE A 289 -11.37 1.18 -13.93
N GLU A 290 -12.08 2.06 -14.62
CA GLU A 290 -13.21 2.82 -14.04
C GLU A 290 -14.36 1.90 -13.61
N ASN A 291 -14.59 0.80 -14.33
CA ASN A 291 -15.71 -0.10 -14.05
C ASN A 291 -15.36 -1.27 -13.11
N ASN A 292 -14.09 -1.68 -13.02
CA ASN A 292 -13.73 -2.94 -12.34
C ASN A 292 -12.61 -2.80 -11.30
N ILE A 293 -11.79 -1.75 -11.36
CA ILE A 293 -10.61 -1.62 -10.50
C ILE A 293 -10.76 -0.46 -9.52
N TYR A 294 -11.26 0.68 -9.97
CA TYR A 294 -11.50 1.82 -9.10
C TYR A 294 -12.67 1.53 -8.16
N LEU A 295 -12.49 1.90 -6.90
CA LEU A 295 -13.51 1.70 -5.89
C LEU A 295 -14.66 2.71 -6.08
N SER A 296 -15.87 2.22 -6.13
CA SER A 296 -17.07 3.04 -6.08
C SER A 296 -17.28 3.63 -4.68
N GLU A 297 -18.13 4.67 -4.59
CA GLU A 297 -18.51 5.24 -3.30
C GLU A 297 -19.12 4.21 -2.37
N GLU A 298 -19.96 3.31 -2.89
CA GLU A 298 -20.60 2.24 -2.11
C GLU A 298 -19.57 1.27 -1.52
N GLU A 299 -18.55 0.90 -2.28
CA GLU A 299 -17.46 0.05 -1.81
C GLU A 299 -16.62 0.74 -0.74
N LEU A 300 -16.32 2.03 -0.91
CA LEU A 300 -15.60 2.82 0.10
C LEU A 300 -16.38 2.94 1.41
N LEU A 301 -17.71 3.07 1.36
CA LEU A 301 -18.56 3.11 2.55
C LEU A 301 -18.66 1.76 3.28
N ASN A 302 -18.33 0.65 2.60
CA ASN A 302 -18.35 -0.70 3.15
C ASN A 302 -16.95 -1.33 3.30
N ILE A 303 -15.87 -0.54 3.11
CA ILE A 303 -14.51 -1.03 3.18
C ILE A 303 -14.14 -1.47 4.61
N ASN A 304 -13.39 -2.56 4.73
CA ASN A 304 -12.95 -3.11 6.01
C ASN A 304 -11.53 -2.61 6.34
N LEU A 305 -11.42 -1.45 6.97
CA LEU A 305 -10.15 -0.89 7.41
C LEU A 305 -10.04 -0.88 8.93
N SER A 306 -8.91 -1.33 9.42
CA SER A 306 -8.50 -1.15 10.81
C SER A 306 -8.06 0.30 11.07
N LYS A 307 -8.02 0.68 12.33
CA LYS A 307 -7.47 1.98 12.76
C LYS A 307 -6.02 2.17 12.30
N ARG A 308 -5.23 1.09 12.32
CA ARG A 308 -3.83 1.12 11.89
C ARG A 308 -3.70 1.43 10.39
N GLU A 309 -4.54 0.83 9.56
CA GLU A 309 -4.54 1.07 8.11
C GLU A 309 -4.93 2.51 7.79
N ILE A 310 -5.97 3.06 8.45
CA ILE A 310 -6.34 4.47 8.28
C ILE A 310 -5.18 5.40 8.66
N PHE A 311 -4.48 5.12 9.76
CA PHE A 311 -3.31 5.91 10.13
C PHE A 311 -2.15 5.74 9.14
N ALA A 312 -1.94 4.52 8.61
CA ALA A 312 -0.93 4.28 7.59
C ALA A 312 -1.20 5.10 6.31
N HIS A 313 -2.46 5.13 5.83
CA HIS A 313 -2.85 5.94 4.68
C HIS A 313 -2.56 7.44 4.84
N GLN A 314 -2.48 7.94 6.08
CA GLN A 314 -2.21 9.35 6.39
C GLN A 314 -0.72 9.72 6.39
N VAL A 315 0.18 8.74 6.43
CA VAL A 315 1.63 9.01 6.65
C VAL A 315 2.56 8.30 5.68
N ILE A 316 2.16 7.16 5.10
CA ILE A 316 2.99 6.36 4.20
C ILE A 316 2.20 5.87 3.01
N ASN A 317 2.91 5.55 1.94
CA ASN A 317 2.32 4.79 0.84
C ASN A 317 2.32 3.29 1.20
N THR A 318 1.16 2.74 1.51
CA THR A 318 1.04 1.33 1.94
C THR A 318 1.36 0.31 0.85
N ASN A 319 1.44 0.74 -0.43
CA ASN A 319 1.83 -0.12 -1.54
C ASN A 319 3.35 -0.23 -1.69
N TYR A 320 4.09 0.84 -1.39
CA TYR A 320 5.52 0.94 -1.74
C TYR A 320 6.43 1.23 -0.55
N PHE A 321 5.91 1.60 0.61
CA PHE A 321 6.75 1.89 1.76
C PHE A 321 7.70 0.73 2.08
N GLY A 322 8.98 1.05 2.15
CA GLY A 322 10.03 0.07 2.46
C GLY A 322 10.45 -0.82 1.29
N VAL A 323 10.01 -0.54 0.07
CA VAL A 323 10.40 -1.29 -1.13
C VAL A 323 11.43 -0.50 -1.93
N LEU A 324 12.56 -1.13 -2.24
CA LEU A 324 13.54 -0.61 -3.20
C LEU A 324 13.68 -1.57 -4.38
N THR A 325 13.78 -1.01 -5.57
CA THR A 325 13.99 -1.76 -6.81
C THR A 325 15.35 -1.40 -7.41
N ILE A 326 16.18 -2.38 -7.66
CA ILE A 326 17.47 -2.25 -8.33
C ILE A 326 17.28 -2.65 -9.78
N GLY A 327 17.47 -1.70 -10.69
CA GLY A 327 17.41 -1.96 -12.13
C GLY A 327 18.65 -2.69 -12.64
N PRO A 328 18.57 -3.31 -13.83
CA PRO A 328 19.71 -4.03 -14.42
C PRO A 328 20.86 -3.10 -14.80
N ASP A 329 20.60 -1.81 -14.95
CA ASP A 329 21.60 -0.77 -15.13
C ASP A 329 22.29 -0.34 -13.82
N GLY A 330 21.91 -0.93 -12.69
CA GLY A 330 22.40 -0.61 -11.36
C GLY A 330 21.81 0.64 -10.74
N LYS A 331 20.79 1.23 -11.35
CA LYS A 331 20.04 2.33 -10.73
C LYS A 331 19.08 1.79 -9.69
N VAL A 332 18.81 2.58 -8.65
CA VAL A 332 17.92 2.24 -7.56
C VAL A 332 16.70 3.16 -7.58
N TYR A 333 15.53 2.56 -7.40
CA TYR A 333 14.22 3.21 -7.44
C TYR A 333 13.44 2.86 -6.17
N SER A 334 12.59 3.77 -5.69
CA SER A 334 11.79 3.59 -4.45
C SER A 334 10.34 3.16 -4.67
N GLY A 335 9.99 2.72 -5.84
CA GLY A 335 8.63 2.29 -6.15
C GLY A 335 8.46 2.06 -7.63
N ASP A 336 8.07 3.08 -8.35
CA ASP A 336 7.92 3.04 -9.79
C ASP A 336 9.25 3.32 -10.50
N MET A 337 9.60 2.50 -11.47
CA MET A 337 10.81 2.71 -12.30
C MET A 337 10.61 3.81 -13.36
N ASN A 338 9.43 4.41 -13.47
CA ASN A 338 9.19 5.64 -14.23
C ASN A 338 9.68 6.90 -13.53
N GLU A 339 9.75 6.85 -12.21
CA GLU A 339 10.30 7.94 -11.44
C GLU A 339 11.81 8.02 -11.63
N PRO A 340 12.42 9.20 -11.44
CA PRO A 340 13.86 9.31 -11.43
C PRO A 340 14.48 8.32 -10.43
N ALA A 341 15.58 7.69 -10.83
CA ALA A 341 16.34 6.87 -9.89
C ALA A 341 16.76 7.71 -8.68
N ILE A 342 16.61 7.16 -7.50
CA ILE A 342 17.02 7.81 -6.26
C ILE A 342 18.53 7.65 -5.97
N GLY A 343 19.22 6.83 -6.74
CA GLY A 343 20.64 6.63 -6.69
C GLY A 343 21.09 5.43 -7.51
N THR A 344 22.29 4.94 -7.22
CA THR A 344 22.90 3.78 -7.90
C THR A 344 23.55 2.82 -6.88
N ILE A 345 23.83 1.58 -7.31
CA ILE A 345 24.52 0.59 -6.47
C ILE A 345 25.99 0.96 -6.16
N ASP A 346 26.52 2.03 -6.72
CA ASP A 346 27.84 2.58 -6.38
C ASP A 346 27.81 3.41 -5.08
N GLU A 347 26.62 3.76 -4.60
CA GLU A 347 26.40 4.46 -3.32
C GLU A 347 26.15 3.45 -2.18
N SER A 348 26.04 3.92 -0.93
CA SER A 348 25.61 3.05 0.16
C SER A 348 24.09 2.92 0.20
N LEU A 349 23.59 1.75 0.58
CA LEU A 349 22.14 1.53 0.74
C LEU A 349 21.55 2.47 1.81
N TYR A 350 22.32 2.78 2.87
CA TYR A 350 21.93 3.78 3.86
C TYR A 350 21.66 5.15 3.24
N THR A 351 22.53 5.61 2.34
CA THR A 351 22.37 6.90 1.64
C THR A 351 21.08 6.92 0.79
N ILE A 352 20.80 5.81 0.12
CA ILE A 352 19.58 5.66 -0.70
C ILE A 352 18.32 5.74 0.18
N VAL A 353 18.28 4.97 1.27
CA VAL A 353 17.13 4.99 2.19
C VAL A 353 16.96 6.36 2.86
N TYR A 354 18.08 7.02 3.23
CA TYR A 354 18.04 8.37 3.77
C TYR A 354 17.43 9.37 2.79
N ARG A 355 17.84 9.31 1.52
CA ARG A 355 17.32 10.18 0.46
C ARG A 355 15.82 9.95 0.27
N GLU A 356 15.36 8.71 0.21
CA GLU A 356 13.95 8.40 0.10
C GLU A 356 13.12 8.94 1.27
N MET A 357 13.59 8.76 2.50
CA MET A 357 12.90 9.24 3.70
C MET A 357 12.92 10.77 3.88
N THR A 358 13.81 11.47 3.20
CA THR A 358 13.95 12.93 3.32
C THR A 358 13.47 13.71 2.10
N GLU A 359 13.39 13.07 0.96
CA GLU A 359 12.89 13.64 -0.30
C GLU A 359 11.46 13.19 -0.63
N GLY A 360 11.04 12.01 -0.12
CA GLY A 360 9.65 11.57 -0.14
C GLY A 360 9.09 11.21 -1.51
N HIS A 361 9.88 10.54 -2.37
CA HIS A 361 9.48 10.26 -3.75
C HIS A 361 8.32 9.27 -3.88
N SER A 362 8.39 8.12 -3.19
CA SER A 362 7.39 7.07 -3.29
C SER A 362 6.86 6.60 -1.94
N TRP A 363 7.75 6.40 -0.96
CA TRP A 363 7.37 5.82 0.32
C TRP A 363 6.44 6.69 1.14
N LEU A 364 6.55 8.02 0.98
CA LEU A 364 5.75 9.02 1.70
C LEU A 364 4.66 9.64 0.83
N ARG A 365 4.41 9.11 -0.37
CA ARG A 365 3.35 9.59 -1.25
C ARG A 365 1.99 9.11 -0.75
N ILE A 366 1.22 10.04 -0.24
CA ILE A 366 -0.15 9.83 0.25
C ILE A 366 -1.16 10.58 -0.64
N ARG A 367 -2.44 10.48 -0.33
CA ARG A 367 -3.52 11.17 -1.07
C ARG A 367 -3.72 12.62 -0.62
N ASP A 368 -2.64 13.40 -0.53
CA ASP A 368 -2.64 14.80 -0.11
C ASP A 368 -2.72 15.81 -1.26
N GLN A 369 -2.71 15.32 -2.51
CA GLN A 369 -2.82 16.14 -3.71
C GLN A 369 -4.27 16.20 -4.22
N LYS A 370 -4.60 17.24 -5.02
CA LYS A 370 -5.91 17.31 -5.68
C LYS A 370 -6.07 16.21 -6.73
N PRO A 371 -7.30 15.68 -6.87
CA PRO A 371 -8.54 16.01 -6.16
C PRO A 371 -8.69 15.31 -4.79
N CYS A 372 -7.85 14.35 -4.45
CA CYS A 372 -7.99 13.50 -3.28
C CYS A 372 -7.98 14.27 -1.96
N CYS A 373 -7.17 15.33 -1.84
CA CYS A 373 -7.13 16.16 -0.62
C CYS A 373 -8.48 16.86 -0.31
N ASP A 374 -9.34 17.03 -1.31
CA ASP A 374 -10.67 17.62 -1.16
C ASP A 374 -11.79 16.57 -1.01
N CYS A 375 -11.46 15.27 -1.15
CA CYS A 375 -12.41 14.17 -1.07
C CYS A 375 -12.65 13.72 0.37
N ILE A 376 -13.92 13.50 0.74
CA ILE A 376 -14.30 12.99 2.08
C ILE A 376 -13.84 11.55 2.33
N TYR A 377 -13.57 10.77 1.26
CA TYR A 377 -13.10 9.39 1.32
C TYR A 377 -11.57 9.27 1.28
N GLN A 378 -10.84 10.38 1.31
CA GLN A 378 -9.38 10.48 1.18
C GLN A 378 -8.62 9.38 1.94
N TRP A 379 -9.01 9.13 3.18
CA TRP A 379 -8.31 8.19 4.07
C TRP A 379 -8.91 6.79 4.10
N LEU A 380 -10.06 6.59 3.44
CA LEU A 380 -10.63 5.27 3.18
C LEU A 380 -10.07 4.68 1.88
N CYS A 381 -9.74 5.52 0.90
CA CYS A 381 -9.06 5.07 -0.31
C CYS A 381 -7.69 4.45 0.01
N PRO A 382 -7.30 3.36 -0.68
CA PRO A 382 -5.93 2.85 -0.64
C PRO A 382 -4.92 3.92 -1.05
N SER A 383 -3.66 3.76 -0.64
CA SER A 383 -2.59 4.65 -1.09
C SER A 383 -2.45 4.66 -2.61
N PRO A 384 -1.96 5.77 -3.22
CA PRO A 384 -1.77 5.83 -4.67
C PRO A 384 -0.96 4.66 -5.21
N SER A 385 -1.43 4.07 -6.29
CA SER A 385 -0.83 2.89 -6.95
C SER A 385 -0.06 3.26 -8.22
N ASN A 386 0.75 2.34 -8.74
CA ASN A 386 1.50 2.57 -9.97
C ASN A 386 0.60 2.67 -11.20
N TYR A 387 -0.53 1.98 -11.24
CA TYR A 387 -1.47 2.14 -12.36
C TYR A 387 -2.16 3.51 -12.33
N GLU A 388 -2.48 4.07 -11.16
CA GLU A 388 -2.99 5.45 -11.07
C GLU A 388 -1.97 6.46 -11.59
N LEU A 389 -0.67 6.23 -11.32
CA LEU A 389 0.40 7.06 -11.87
C LEU A 389 0.51 6.92 -13.40
N ALA A 390 0.44 5.69 -13.91
CA ALA A 390 0.47 5.42 -15.35
C ALA A 390 -0.74 6.03 -16.07
N ILE A 391 -1.92 5.98 -15.45
CA ILE A 391 -3.15 6.60 -15.96
C ILE A 391 -3.08 8.14 -15.86
N GLY A 392 -2.36 8.67 -14.85
CA GLY A 392 -2.33 10.10 -14.54
C GLY A 392 -3.62 10.62 -13.91
N LYS A 393 -4.46 9.73 -13.39
CA LYS A 393 -5.75 10.05 -12.77
C LYS A 393 -5.92 9.21 -11.49
N PRO A 394 -6.11 9.83 -10.33
CA PRO A 394 -6.38 9.09 -9.10
C PRO A 394 -7.76 8.41 -9.17
N ASN A 395 -7.91 7.38 -8.36
CA ASN A 395 -9.19 6.71 -8.14
C ASN A 395 -10.24 7.69 -7.59
#